data_9bedf6fe43186ebf6789c1e157aade66
#
_entry.id   9bedf6fe43186ebf6789c1e157aade66
#
_cell.length_a   1.000
_cell.length_b   1.000
_cell.length_c   1.000
_cell.angle_alpha   90.00
_cell.angle_beta   90.00
_cell.angle_gamma   90.00
#
_symmetry.space_group_name_H-M   'P 1'
#
loop_
_entity.id
_entity.type
_entity.pdbx_description
1 polymer ?
#
loop_
_entity_poly.entity_id
_entity_poly.type
_entity_poly.pdbx_seq_one_letter_code
_entity_poly.pdbx_strand_id
1 'polypeptide(L)'
;MRLHRLLPLALTLAVNACGGSDNSATDPTANGAAGVTNGTFSATINGTNWSAIGKVAVTRGGSIISVAAGSLTYVVGFGVGAATVAGVYPLSYQNPSGSIAIVTNTAGAGWSTAVSGGTGTLTITALTATHLAGTFVFDAPSTTGSANGTLHVTNGKFDVTF
;
A
#
# COMPACT_ATOMS: atom_id res chain seq x y z
N MET A 1 54.03 -21.59 14.60
CA MET A 1 52.81 -21.44 15.39
C MET A 1 52.46 -19.96 15.40
N ARG A 2 51.59 -19.45 14.48
CA ARG A 2 51.25 -18.02 14.35
C ARG A 2 49.80 -17.85 14.80
N LEU A 3 49.61 -17.15 15.93
CA LEU A 3 48.31 -16.78 16.48
C LEU A 3 47.70 -15.67 15.60
N HIS A 4 46.56 -15.94 14.96
CA HIS A 4 45.76 -14.94 14.30
C HIS A 4 44.78 -14.36 15.34
N ARG A 5 44.98 -13.08 15.67
CA ARG A 5 44.06 -12.30 16.50
C ARG A 5 42.84 -11.89 15.64
N LEU A 6 41.68 -12.41 15.95
CA LEU A 6 40.42 -11.95 15.41
C LEU A 6 40.00 -10.68 16.12
N LEU A 7 39.92 -9.58 15.38
CA LEU A 7 39.38 -8.31 15.82
C LEU A 7 37.85 -8.38 15.67
N PRO A 8 37.03 -8.07 16.69
CA PRO A 8 35.60 -7.94 16.51
C PRO A 8 35.29 -6.57 15.90
N LEU A 9 34.69 -6.56 14.72
CA LEU A 9 34.16 -5.39 14.06
C LEU A 9 32.85 -4.98 14.76
N ALA A 10 32.90 -3.99 15.62
CA ALA A 10 31.72 -3.38 16.24
C ALA A 10 31.02 -2.51 15.22
N LEU A 11 29.89 -3.00 14.69
CA LEU A 11 28.98 -2.23 13.84
C LEU A 11 28.12 -1.32 14.71
N THR A 12 28.53 -0.07 14.86
CA THR A 12 27.71 0.98 15.51
C THR A 12 26.62 1.46 14.56
N LEU A 13 25.39 1.07 14.84
CA LEU A 13 24.18 1.60 14.16
C LEU A 13 23.94 3.01 14.69
N ALA A 14 24.32 4.03 13.93
CA ALA A 14 23.93 5.41 14.20
C ALA A 14 22.49 5.63 13.75
N VAL A 15 21.56 5.66 14.70
CA VAL A 15 20.18 6.10 14.47
C VAL A 15 20.19 7.63 14.41
N ASN A 16 20.28 8.19 13.21
CA ASN A 16 20.04 9.62 13.01
C ASN A 16 18.54 9.87 13.07
N ALA A 17 18.05 10.27 14.24
CA ALA A 17 16.75 10.90 14.41
C ALA A 17 16.84 12.32 13.81
N CYS A 18 16.53 12.46 12.53
CA CYS A 18 16.37 13.76 11.89
C CYS A 18 14.93 14.21 12.09
N GLY A 19 14.68 14.97 13.15
CA GLY A 19 13.51 15.83 13.29
C GLY A 19 13.70 17.03 12.36
N GLY A 20 12.95 17.11 11.29
CA GLY A 20 12.89 18.24 10.38
C GLY A 20 11.45 18.43 9.95
N SER A 21 10.76 19.37 10.60
CA SER A 21 9.48 19.92 10.13
C SER A 21 9.79 20.95 9.05
N ASP A 22 9.64 20.58 7.78
CA ASP A 22 9.52 21.56 6.70
C ASP A 22 8.49 21.09 5.71
N ASN A 23 7.26 21.60 5.90
CA ASN A 23 6.18 21.52 4.92
C ASN A 23 6.46 22.51 3.79
N SER A 24 7.18 22.10 2.78
CA SER A 24 7.23 22.79 1.50
C SER A 24 6.71 21.88 0.41
N ALA A 25 5.40 21.85 0.28
CA ALA A 25 4.70 21.19 -0.82
C ALA A 25 4.68 22.11 -2.05
N THR A 26 5.74 22.09 -2.86
CA THR A 26 5.74 22.82 -4.15
C THR A 26 6.50 22.14 -5.29
N ASP A 27 6.77 20.82 -5.20
CA ASP A 27 7.35 20.12 -6.33
C ASP A 27 6.58 18.82 -6.64
N PRO A 28 5.85 18.74 -7.77
CA PRO A 28 5.15 17.51 -8.18
C PRO A 28 6.10 16.39 -8.60
N THR A 29 7.42 16.62 -8.58
CA THR A 29 8.46 15.64 -8.89
C THR A 29 9.23 15.14 -7.66
N ALA A 30 8.87 15.57 -6.45
CA ALA A 30 9.54 15.12 -5.22
C ALA A 30 9.34 13.62 -5.01
N ASN A 31 10.39 12.87 -5.26
CA ASN A 31 10.50 11.45 -4.95
C ASN A 31 10.33 11.23 -3.43
N GLY A 32 9.31 10.46 -3.04
CA GLY A 32 9.36 9.72 -1.78
C GLY A 32 8.76 10.39 -0.55
N ALA A 33 7.81 11.30 -0.65
CA ALA A 33 7.03 11.70 0.53
C ALA A 33 6.03 10.60 0.90
N ALA A 34 6.39 9.73 1.86
CA ALA A 34 5.41 8.92 2.55
C ALA A 34 4.62 9.83 3.49
N GLY A 35 3.44 10.26 3.08
CA GLY A 35 2.54 11.07 3.89
C GLY A 35 1.56 10.17 4.65
N VAL A 36 1.40 10.44 5.95
CA VAL A 36 0.28 9.87 6.72
C VAL A 36 -0.85 10.89 6.67
N THR A 37 -1.92 10.56 5.97
CA THR A 37 -2.93 11.52 5.53
C THR A 37 -4.23 11.43 6.32
N ASN A 38 -4.99 12.50 6.29
CA ASN A 38 -6.38 12.48 6.71
C ASN A 38 -7.24 12.00 5.54
N GLY A 39 -8.18 11.10 5.80
CA GLY A 39 -9.05 10.60 4.76
C GLY A 39 -9.88 9.42 5.21
N THR A 40 -10.68 8.92 4.28
CA THR A 40 -11.51 7.73 4.47
C THR A 40 -11.01 6.60 3.60
N PHE A 41 -11.07 5.38 4.13
CA PHE A 41 -10.77 4.17 3.38
C PHE A 41 -11.68 3.06 3.93
N SER A 42 -12.54 2.51 3.08
CA SER A 42 -13.53 1.52 3.48
C SER A 42 -13.78 0.50 2.38
N ALA A 43 -14.28 -0.67 2.75
CA ALA A 43 -14.65 -1.74 1.82
C ALA A 43 -15.64 -2.71 2.47
N THR A 44 -16.12 -3.67 1.70
CA THR A 44 -16.75 -4.89 2.18
C THR A 44 -15.80 -6.05 1.94
N ILE A 45 -15.37 -6.74 3.00
CA ILE A 45 -14.44 -7.87 2.93
C ILE A 45 -15.21 -9.15 3.27
N ASN A 46 -15.30 -10.09 2.33
CA ASN A 46 -16.08 -11.32 2.46
C ASN A 46 -17.51 -11.09 3.02
N GLY A 47 -18.19 -10.04 2.49
CA GLY A 47 -19.54 -9.65 2.92
C GLY A 47 -19.62 -8.83 4.20
N THR A 48 -18.52 -8.61 4.92
CA THR A 48 -18.49 -7.83 6.15
C THR A 48 -17.98 -6.41 5.88
N ASN A 49 -18.69 -5.40 6.37
CA ASN A 49 -18.24 -4.01 6.26
C ASN A 49 -16.95 -3.79 7.06
N TRP A 50 -15.99 -3.16 6.41
CA TRP A 50 -14.70 -2.81 6.97
C TRP A 50 -14.39 -1.33 6.72
N SER A 51 -13.80 -0.67 7.69
CA SER A 51 -13.29 0.69 7.56
C SER A 51 -11.96 0.81 8.26
N ALA A 52 -11.07 1.59 7.70
CA ALA A 52 -9.81 1.91 8.32
C ALA A 52 -10.01 2.73 9.61
N ILE A 53 -9.15 2.49 10.59
CA ILE A 53 -9.09 3.24 11.83
C ILE A 53 -7.79 4.07 11.79
N GLY A 54 -7.93 5.39 11.89
CA GLY A 54 -6.80 6.29 11.88
C GLY A 54 -6.44 6.78 10.47
N LYS A 55 -5.15 6.95 10.22
CA LYS A 55 -4.64 7.59 9.02
C LYS A 55 -4.43 6.60 7.88
N VAL A 56 -4.59 7.10 6.66
CA VAL A 56 -4.26 6.38 5.42
C VAL A 56 -2.84 6.73 5.00
N ALA A 57 -2.01 5.74 4.75
CA ALA A 57 -0.66 5.95 4.23
C ALA A 57 -0.73 6.07 2.70
N VAL A 58 -0.18 7.15 2.16
CA VAL A 58 -0.04 7.36 0.72
C VAL A 58 1.43 7.59 0.41
N THR A 59 1.95 6.90 -0.59
CA THR A 59 3.32 7.09 -1.08
C THR A 59 3.28 7.33 -2.58
N ARG A 60 4.01 8.31 -3.05
CA ARG A 60 4.23 8.58 -4.46
C ARG A 60 5.71 8.47 -4.78
N GLY A 61 6.06 7.72 -5.82
CA GLY A 61 7.41 7.58 -6.31
C GLY A 61 7.42 7.48 -7.83
N GLY A 62 7.78 8.55 -8.52
CA GLY A 62 7.67 8.61 -9.98
C GLY A 62 6.22 8.42 -10.45
N SER A 63 5.97 7.39 -11.25
CA SER A 63 4.63 7.02 -11.72
C SER A 63 3.90 6.00 -10.82
N ILE A 64 4.48 5.61 -9.68
CA ILE A 64 3.87 4.63 -8.76
C ILE A 64 3.15 5.38 -7.64
N ILE A 65 1.90 4.99 -7.39
CA ILE A 65 1.12 5.42 -6.24
C ILE A 65 0.81 4.19 -5.40
N SER A 66 1.13 4.23 -4.11
CA SER A 66 0.75 3.20 -3.16
C SER A 66 -0.15 3.81 -2.08
N VAL A 67 -1.20 3.10 -1.74
CA VAL A 67 -2.13 3.47 -0.66
C VAL A 67 -2.30 2.27 0.26
N ALA A 68 -2.27 2.50 1.55
CA ALA A 68 -2.54 1.46 2.55
C ALA A 68 -3.29 2.05 3.75
N ALA A 69 -4.23 1.28 4.26
CA ALA A 69 -5.00 1.64 5.43
C ALA A 69 -5.30 0.40 6.28
N GLY A 70 -5.37 0.56 7.57
CA GLY A 70 -5.54 -0.53 8.51
C GLY A 70 -6.68 -0.36 9.50
N SER A 71 -7.15 -1.49 10.02
CA SER A 71 -8.03 -1.60 11.17
C SER A 71 -7.47 -2.61 12.17
N LEU A 72 -8.23 -2.96 13.20
CA LEU A 72 -7.85 -4.01 14.15
C LEU A 72 -7.87 -5.42 13.53
N THR A 73 -8.47 -5.61 12.36
CA THR A 73 -8.63 -6.92 11.73
C THR A 73 -7.82 -7.09 10.46
N TYR A 74 -7.81 -6.06 9.60
CA TYR A 74 -7.16 -6.10 8.30
C TYR A 74 -6.38 -4.82 8.01
N VAL A 75 -5.30 -4.98 7.26
CA VAL A 75 -4.65 -3.92 6.50
C VAL A 75 -4.94 -4.18 5.03
N VAL A 76 -5.48 -3.19 4.36
CA VAL A 76 -5.78 -3.22 2.92
C VAL A 76 -4.90 -2.19 2.23
N GLY A 77 -4.25 -2.59 1.16
CA GLY A 77 -3.42 -1.68 0.38
C GLY A 77 -3.42 -2.05 -1.10
N PHE A 78 -3.05 -1.07 -1.93
CA PHE A 78 -2.80 -1.28 -3.35
C PHE A 78 -1.62 -0.42 -3.81
N GLY A 79 -0.90 -0.94 -4.79
CA GLY A 79 0.12 -0.22 -5.54
C GLY A 79 -0.29 -0.14 -7.00
N VAL A 80 -0.20 1.05 -7.58
CA VAL A 80 -0.57 1.30 -8.98
C VAL A 80 0.63 1.83 -9.72
N GLY A 81 1.11 1.07 -10.71
CA GLY A 81 2.15 1.50 -11.64
C GLY A 81 1.55 2.37 -12.75
N ALA A 82 2.34 3.33 -13.25
CA ALA A 82 1.96 4.24 -14.32
C ALA A 82 0.69 5.10 -14.04
N ALA A 83 0.38 5.33 -12.76
CA ALA A 83 -0.77 6.14 -12.34
C ALA A 83 -0.42 7.63 -12.40
N THR A 84 -0.67 8.27 -13.54
CA THR A 84 -0.41 9.70 -13.75
C THR A 84 -1.67 10.56 -13.86
N VAL A 85 -2.82 9.93 -14.07
CA VAL A 85 -4.12 10.58 -14.24
C VAL A 85 -5.23 9.80 -13.55
N ALA A 86 -6.40 10.42 -13.40
CA ALA A 86 -7.63 9.71 -13.07
C ALA A 86 -7.94 8.69 -14.17
N GLY A 87 -8.42 7.50 -13.80
CA GLY A 87 -8.64 6.42 -14.76
C GLY A 87 -8.88 5.08 -14.10
N VAL A 88 -8.98 4.04 -14.92
CA VAL A 88 -9.21 2.65 -14.50
C VAL A 88 -7.91 1.87 -14.61
N TYR A 89 -7.53 1.21 -13.54
CA TYR A 89 -6.27 0.47 -13.40
C TYR A 89 -6.58 -0.99 -13.01
N PRO A 90 -6.25 -1.97 -13.86
CA PRO A 90 -6.41 -3.38 -13.50
C PRO A 90 -5.47 -3.77 -12.36
N LEU A 91 -5.99 -4.51 -11.39
CA LEU A 91 -5.22 -5.07 -10.26
C LEU A 91 -5.09 -6.57 -10.48
N SER A 92 -4.02 -7.03 -11.12
CA SER A 92 -3.87 -8.46 -11.39
C SER A 92 -2.42 -8.88 -11.56
N TYR A 93 -2.18 -10.16 -11.38
CA TYR A 93 -0.89 -10.82 -11.61
C TYR A 93 -0.33 -10.61 -13.03
N GLN A 94 -1.22 -10.55 -14.02
CA GLN A 94 -0.83 -10.43 -15.44
C GLN A 94 -0.75 -8.97 -15.94
N ASN A 95 -0.97 -8.01 -15.06
CA ASN A 95 -0.94 -6.61 -15.45
C ASN A 95 0.51 -6.13 -15.69
N PRO A 96 0.88 -5.74 -16.91
CA PRO A 96 2.25 -5.28 -17.22
C PRO A 96 2.65 -4.00 -16.48
N SER A 97 1.69 -3.20 -16.00
CA SER A 97 1.98 -2.01 -15.17
C SER A 97 2.35 -2.36 -13.73
N GLY A 98 2.25 -3.64 -13.32
CA GLY A 98 2.57 -4.09 -11.97
C GLY A 98 1.59 -3.60 -10.90
N SER A 99 0.38 -3.20 -11.28
CA SER A 99 -0.62 -2.75 -10.32
C SER A 99 -1.22 -3.94 -9.58
N ILE A 100 -1.20 -3.90 -8.26
CA ILE A 100 -1.63 -5.00 -7.38
C ILE A 100 -2.38 -4.48 -6.16
N ALA A 101 -3.21 -5.35 -5.56
CA ALA A 101 -3.77 -5.15 -4.24
C ALA A 101 -3.30 -6.24 -3.28
N ILE A 102 -3.21 -5.89 -2.01
CA ILE A 102 -2.76 -6.77 -0.92
C ILE A 102 -3.70 -6.58 0.26
N VAL A 103 -4.03 -7.67 0.94
CA VAL A 103 -4.69 -7.67 2.23
C VAL A 103 -3.90 -8.53 3.19
N THR A 104 -3.68 -8.05 4.39
CA THR A 104 -3.12 -8.85 5.49
C THR A 104 -4.01 -8.73 6.70
N ASN A 105 -4.12 -9.79 7.50
CA ASN A 105 -4.79 -9.72 8.79
C ASN A 105 -3.77 -9.64 9.94
N THR A 106 -4.26 -9.35 11.12
CA THR A 106 -3.42 -9.24 12.34
C THR A 106 -2.78 -10.54 12.78
N ALA A 107 -3.24 -11.69 12.27
CA ALA A 107 -2.64 -13.01 12.50
C ALA A 107 -1.54 -13.35 11.49
N GLY A 108 -1.19 -12.43 10.57
CA GLY A 108 -0.13 -12.63 9.56
C GLY A 108 -0.57 -13.39 8.32
N ALA A 109 -1.87 -13.68 8.16
CA ALA A 109 -2.38 -14.24 6.91
C ALA A 109 -2.43 -13.16 5.82
N GLY A 110 -2.05 -13.52 4.60
CA GLY A 110 -1.93 -12.60 3.47
C GLY A 110 -2.64 -13.09 2.21
N TRP A 111 -3.23 -12.15 1.49
CA TRP A 111 -3.90 -12.34 0.19
C TRP A 111 -3.42 -11.27 -0.79
N SER A 112 -3.31 -11.61 -2.06
CA SER A 112 -2.86 -10.63 -3.06
C SER A 112 -3.41 -10.93 -4.45
N THR A 113 -3.65 -9.87 -5.21
CA THR A 113 -3.92 -9.99 -6.64
C THR A 113 -2.66 -10.27 -7.48
N ALA A 114 -1.48 -10.26 -6.86
CA ALA A 114 -0.21 -10.55 -7.52
C ALA A 114 0.07 -12.04 -7.74
N VAL A 115 -0.84 -12.93 -7.31
CA VAL A 115 -0.72 -14.37 -7.53
C VAL A 115 -1.75 -14.86 -8.54
N SER A 116 -1.55 -16.07 -9.07
CA SER A 116 -2.46 -16.69 -10.05
C SER A 116 -3.90 -16.73 -9.52
N GLY A 117 -4.85 -16.29 -10.33
CA GLY A 117 -6.26 -16.15 -9.96
C GLY A 117 -6.61 -14.81 -9.30
N GLY A 118 -5.61 -13.97 -8.97
CA GLY A 118 -5.85 -12.62 -8.48
C GLY A 118 -6.34 -11.69 -9.59
N THR A 119 -7.45 -11.01 -9.35
CA THR A 119 -8.06 -10.06 -10.30
C THR A 119 -8.68 -8.90 -9.57
N GLY A 120 -8.79 -7.76 -10.23
CA GLY A 120 -9.46 -6.60 -9.65
C GLY A 120 -9.36 -5.36 -10.52
N THR A 121 -9.99 -4.32 -10.02
CA THR A 121 -10.01 -3.01 -10.66
C THR A 121 -9.94 -1.92 -9.60
N LEU A 122 -9.06 -0.97 -9.84
CA LEU A 122 -9.00 0.31 -9.13
C LEU A 122 -9.46 1.40 -10.09
N THR A 123 -10.39 2.23 -9.68
CA THR A 123 -10.80 3.42 -10.41
C THR A 123 -10.40 4.66 -9.62
N ILE A 124 -9.43 5.41 -10.12
CA ILE A 124 -9.05 6.71 -9.58
C ILE A 124 -9.97 7.74 -10.18
N THR A 125 -10.78 8.40 -9.35
CA THR A 125 -11.74 9.43 -9.78
C THR A 125 -11.18 10.84 -9.64
N ALA A 126 -10.24 11.04 -8.72
CA ALA A 126 -9.51 12.29 -8.56
C ALA A 126 -8.03 11.99 -8.26
N LEU A 127 -7.15 12.69 -8.96
CA LEU A 127 -5.71 12.64 -8.75
C LEU A 127 -5.12 14.02 -8.97
N THR A 128 -4.70 14.65 -7.88
CA THR A 128 -4.03 15.96 -7.88
C THR A 128 -2.72 15.89 -7.09
N ALA A 129 -2.04 17.00 -6.90
CA ALA A 129 -0.83 17.06 -6.08
C ALA A 129 -1.09 16.73 -4.60
N THR A 130 -2.31 16.99 -4.11
CA THR A 130 -2.66 16.92 -2.68
C THR A 130 -3.90 16.07 -2.38
N HIS A 131 -4.52 15.44 -3.40
CA HIS A 131 -5.76 14.70 -3.25
C HIS A 131 -5.80 13.48 -4.15
N LEU A 132 -6.24 12.36 -3.60
CA LEU A 132 -6.45 11.10 -4.30
C LEU A 132 -7.76 10.48 -3.83
N ALA A 133 -8.69 10.24 -4.76
CA ALA A 133 -9.95 9.58 -4.47
C ALA A 133 -10.30 8.54 -5.52
N GLY A 134 -11.10 7.55 -5.11
CA GLY A 134 -11.52 6.50 -6.03
C GLY A 134 -12.25 5.34 -5.37
N THR A 135 -12.42 4.28 -6.15
CA THR A 135 -13.07 3.03 -5.76
C THR A 135 -12.24 1.83 -6.16
N PHE A 136 -12.46 0.70 -5.49
CA PHE A 136 -11.78 -0.54 -5.84
C PHE A 136 -12.65 -1.77 -5.58
N VAL A 137 -12.37 -2.81 -6.34
CA VAL A 137 -12.92 -4.15 -6.18
C VAL A 137 -11.86 -5.16 -6.60
N PHE A 138 -11.68 -6.23 -5.82
CA PHE A 138 -10.74 -7.27 -6.21
C PHE A 138 -11.00 -8.60 -5.50
N ASP A 139 -10.53 -9.66 -6.16
CA ASP A 139 -10.41 -11.01 -5.63
C ASP A 139 -8.94 -11.34 -5.43
N ALA A 140 -8.56 -11.62 -4.20
CA ALA A 140 -7.19 -11.88 -3.80
C ALA A 140 -7.04 -13.32 -3.28
N PRO A 141 -6.41 -14.22 -4.01
CA PRO A 141 -6.04 -15.53 -3.49
C PRO A 141 -5.02 -15.44 -2.36
N SER A 142 -4.98 -16.46 -1.51
CA SER A 142 -4.01 -16.54 -0.40
C SER A 142 -2.57 -16.60 -0.90
N THR A 143 -1.66 -15.92 -0.18
CA THR A 143 -0.22 -15.86 -0.47
C THR A 143 0.64 -16.56 0.59
N THR A 144 0.09 -16.82 1.77
CA THR A 144 0.80 -17.45 2.90
C THR A 144 0.05 -18.68 3.38
N GLY A 145 0.76 -19.65 3.97
CA GLY A 145 0.16 -20.90 4.46
C GLY A 145 -0.86 -20.74 5.60
N SER A 146 -0.92 -19.58 6.24
CA SER A 146 -1.91 -19.23 7.25
C SER A 146 -3.19 -18.63 6.65
N ALA A 147 -3.17 -18.21 5.38
CA ALA A 147 -4.33 -17.74 4.65
C ALA A 147 -4.97 -18.86 3.86
N ASN A 148 -6.29 -18.92 3.82
CA ASN A 148 -7.03 -19.91 3.06
C ASN A 148 -7.96 -19.23 2.05
N GLY A 149 -8.09 -19.86 0.86
CA GLY A 149 -9.04 -19.47 -0.17
C GLY A 149 -8.77 -18.09 -0.78
N THR A 150 -9.79 -17.56 -1.42
CA THR A 150 -9.78 -16.23 -2.03
C THR A 150 -10.56 -15.27 -1.15
N LEU A 151 -9.96 -14.11 -0.88
CA LEU A 151 -10.61 -13.03 -0.17
C LEU A 151 -11.26 -12.09 -1.17
N HIS A 152 -12.57 -11.85 -1.00
CA HIS A 152 -13.37 -10.99 -1.87
C HIS A 152 -13.51 -9.60 -1.26
N VAL A 153 -13.07 -8.58 -1.98
CA VAL A 153 -13.18 -7.18 -1.57
C VAL A 153 -14.08 -6.43 -2.54
N THR A 154 -15.17 -5.89 -2.03
CA THR A 154 -16.17 -5.15 -2.81
C THR A 154 -16.49 -3.82 -2.17
N ASN A 155 -17.18 -2.92 -2.90
CA ASN A 155 -17.60 -1.60 -2.41
C ASN A 155 -16.44 -0.77 -1.83
N GLY A 156 -15.21 -1.02 -2.29
CA GLY A 156 -14.04 -0.30 -1.86
C GLY A 156 -14.12 1.18 -2.24
N LYS A 157 -13.82 2.06 -1.30
CA LYS A 157 -13.77 3.52 -1.49
C LYS A 157 -12.61 4.11 -0.71
N PHE A 158 -11.97 5.09 -1.30
CA PHE A 158 -10.97 5.92 -0.62
C PHE A 158 -11.09 7.37 -1.06
N ASP A 159 -10.81 8.25 -0.13
CA ASP A 159 -10.75 9.69 -0.34
C ASP A 159 -9.72 10.25 0.65
N VAL A 160 -8.57 10.69 0.15
CA VAL A 160 -7.40 11.05 0.97
C VAL A 160 -6.77 12.34 0.49
N THR A 161 -6.44 13.20 1.46
CA THR A 161 -5.70 14.45 1.23
C THR A 161 -4.31 14.34 1.86
N PHE A 162 -3.22 14.69 1.17
CA PHE A 162 -1.83 14.52 1.59
C PHE A 162 -0.93 15.68 1.14
#